data_3019d2dccf991b1b3a2b748df8d0ae0a
#
_entry.id   3019d2dccf991b1b3a2b748df8d0ae0a
#
_cell.length_a   1.000
_cell.length_b   1.000
_cell.length_c   1.000
_cell.angle_alpha   90.00
_cell.angle_beta   90.00
_cell.angle_gamma   90.00
#
_symmetry.space_group_name_H-M   'P 1'
#
loop_
_entity.id
_entity.type
_entity.pdbx_description
1 polymer ?
#
loop_
_entity_poly.entity_id
_entity_poly.type
_entity_poly.pdbx_seq_one_letter_code
_entity_poly.pdbx_strand_id
1 'polypeptide(L)'
;MKGDNFLKMRGIKKSFGDQVVLRGVDLDVRRGEVLVLLGGSGGGKSVLMKHMVGLLQPDEGTVTLEGKVISDLSERELSWARKKISIMFQGGALFDSMTVAENIAFPMQEAGVRDRDELFRRVSDALKIVHLEGQEDKMPAALSGGMRKRVALARAVVEEPCCVLYDEPHAGLDPVTGDSIDRLIRDLAKEHGITNVVITH
;
A
#
# COMPACT_ATOMS: atom_id res chain seq x y z
N MET A 1 -5.72 -20.55 15.79
CA MET A 1 -6.92 -20.05 15.09
C MET A 1 -6.49 -19.79 13.64
N LYS A 2 -7.13 -20.42 12.62
CA LYS A 2 -6.89 -20.08 11.22
C LYS A 2 -7.47 -18.68 11.02
N GLY A 3 -6.60 -17.66 10.86
CA GLY A 3 -7.04 -16.30 10.63
C GLY A 3 -7.90 -16.23 9.37
N ASP A 4 -8.99 -15.45 9.43
CA ASP A 4 -9.85 -15.23 8.27
C ASP A 4 -9.04 -14.58 7.14
N ASN A 5 -9.23 -15.09 5.93
CA ASN A 5 -8.58 -14.50 4.76
C ASN A 5 -9.14 -13.09 4.51
N PHE A 6 -8.25 -12.11 4.51
CA PHE A 6 -8.56 -10.74 4.14
C PHE A 6 -8.82 -10.61 2.64
N LEU A 7 -7.92 -11.22 1.83
CA LEU A 7 -8.02 -11.22 0.38
C LEU A 7 -7.75 -12.63 -0.18
N LYS A 8 -8.49 -13.02 -1.20
CA LYS A 8 -8.30 -14.27 -1.95
C LYS A 8 -8.27 -13.97 -3.44
N MET A 9 -7.32 -14.58 -4.12
CA MET A 9 -7.24 -14.60 -5.58
C MET A 9 -7.31 -16.04 -6.05
N ARG A 10 -8.08 -16.32 -7.09
CA ARG A 10 -8.24 -17.68 -7.64
C ARG A 10 -8.19 -17.66 -9.15
N GLY A 11 -7.26 -18.43 -9.70
CA GLY A 11 -7.13 -18.64 -11.13
C GLY A 11 -6.85 -17.36 -11.92
N ILE A 12 -6.19 -16.37 -11.35
CA ILE A 12 -6.01 -15.06 -11.98
C ILE A 12 -5.16 -15.17 -13.24
N LYS A 13 -5.75 -14.88 -14.39
CA LYS A 13 -5.06 -14.74 -15.68
C LYS A 13 -5.11 -13.31 -16.16
N LYS A 14 -4.02 -12.84 -16.76
CA LYS A 14 -3.94 -11.52 -17.38
C LYS A 14 -2.97 -11.51 -18.55
N SER A 15 -3.42 -10.95 -19.66
CA SER A 15 -2.62 -10.71 -20.86
C SER A 15 -2.69 -9.24 -21.28
N PHE A 16 -1.69 -8.75 -21.96
CA PHE A 16 -1.65 -7.44 -22.60
C PHE A 16 -1.25 -7.66 -24.07
N GLY A 17 -2.21 -7.60 -24.97
CA GLY A 17 -2.04 -8.08 -26.34
C GLY A 17 -1.62 -9.55 -26.35
N ASP A 18 -0.54 -9.89 -27.05
CA ASP A 18 -0.03 -11.27 -27.13
C ASP A 18 0.81 -11.71 -25.92
N GLN A 19 1.11 -10.78 -25.00
CA GLN A 19 1.95 -11.07 -23.84
C GLN A 19 1.10 -11.58 -22.66
N VAL A 20 1.21 -12.88 -22.35
CA VAL A 20 0.62 -13.49 -21.16
C VAL A 20 1.47 -13.17 -19.94
N VAL A 21 0.92 -12.43 -18.97
CA VAL A 21 1.62 -11.98 -17.75
C VAL A 21 1.26 -12.84 -16.54
N LEU A 22 -0.03 -13.10 -16.30
CA LEU A 22 -0.48 -13.99 -15.22
C LEU A 22 -1.15 -15.23 -15.85
N ARG A 23 -0.79 -16.42 -15.34
CA ARG A 23 -1.15 -17.71 -15.95
C ARG A 23 -2.00 -18.59 -15.05
N GLY A 24 -2.87 -18.01 -14.22
CA GLY A 24 -3.70 -18.74 -13.28
C GLY A 24 -3.12 -18.73 -11.87
N VAL A 25 -2.99 -17.52 -11.28
CA VAL A 25 -2.39 -17.33 -9.96
C VAL A 25 -3.45 -17.49 -8.88
N ASP A 26 -3.15 -18.33 -7.89
CA ASP A 26 -3.88 -18.46 -6.63
C ASP A 26 -3.09 -17.84 -5.50
N LEU A 27 -3.75 -17.03 -4.66
CA LEU A 27 -3.12 -16.37 -3.53
C LEU A 27 -4.14 -16.15 -2.40
N ASP A 28 -3.72 -16.40 -1.18
CA ASP A 28 -4.45 -16.05 0.03
C ASP A 28 -3.64 -15.07 0.86
N VAL A 29 -4.27 -13.97 1.29
CA VAL A 29 -3.72 -12.99 2.23
C VAL A 29 -4.56 -13.02 3.50
N ARG A 30 -3.93 -13.34 4.64
CA ARG A 30 -4.60 -13.41 5.94
C ARG A 30 -4.58 -12.05 6.62
N ARG A 31 -5.56 -11.79 7.49
CA ARG A 31 -5.55 -10.56 8.29
C ARG A 31 -4.33 -10.48 9.19
N GLY A 32 -3.70 -9.31 9.23
CA GLY A 32 -2.58 -9.00 10.11
C GLY A 32 -1.26 -9.71 9.76
N GLU A 33 -1.19 -10.44 8.62
CA GLU A 33 0.08 -11.03 8.19
C GLU A 33 0.95 -10.03 7.40
N VAL A 34 2.22 -10.32 7.36
CA VAL A 34 3.16 -9.74 6.39
C VAL A 34 3.46 -10.79 5.35
N LEU A 35 2.85 -10.66 4.18
CA LEU A 35 3.07 -11.54 3.03
C LEU A 35 4.13 -10.93 2.12
N VAL A 36 5.18 -11.67 1.78
CA VAL A 36 6.23 -11.22 0.86
C VAL A 36 6.11 -11.97 -0.47
N LEU A 37 5.98 -11.23 -1.56
CA LEU A 37 5.97 -11.74 -2.93
C LEU A 37 7.34 -11.51 -3.56
N LEU A 38 8.10 -12.59 -3.70
CA LEU A 38 9.43 -12.58 -4.30
C LEU A 38 9.37 -13.01 -5.78
N GLY A 39 10.21 -12.40 -6.61
CA GLY A 39 10.34 -12.83 -8.01
C GLY A 39 11.07 -11.80 -8.85
N GLY A 40 11.65 -12.23 -9.96
CA GLY A 40 12.41 -11.39 -10.90
C GLY A 40 11.59 -10.24 -11.50
N SER A 41 12.27 -9.25 -12.06
CA SER A 41 11.65 -8.14 -12.79
C SER A 41 10.81 -8.68 -13.95
N GLY A 42 9.65 -8.06 -14.21
CA GLY A 42 8.72 -8.52 -15.26
C GLY A 42 7.88 -9.74 -14.89
N GLY A 43 8.02 -10.32 -13.69
CA GLY A 43 7.28 -11.50 -13.23
C GLY A 43 5.78 -11.26 -12.92
N GLY A 44 5.22 -10.10 -13.28
CA GLY A 44 3.79 -9.82 -13.09
C GLY A 44 3.40 -9.39 -11.66
N LYS A 45 4.35 -9.20 -10.74
CA LYS A 45 4.05 -8.87 -9.34
C LYS A 45 3.24 -7.58 -9.18
N SER A 46 3.67 -6.48 -9.83
CA SER A 46 2.93 -5.21 -9.81
C SER A 46 1.59 -5.30 -10.54
N VAL A 47 1.47 -6.18 -11.55
CA VAL A 47 0.20 -6.49 -12.20
C VAL A 47 -0.72 -7.22 -11.23
N LEU A 48 -0.22 -8.21 -10.49
CA LEU A 48 -0.96 -8.93 -9.47
C LEU A 48 -1.47 -7.97 -8.37
N MET A 49 -0.60 -7.06 -7.89
CA MET A 49 -0.95 -6.04 -6.91
C MET A 49 -2.10 -5.14 -7.37
N LYS A 50 -2.09 -4.73 -8.65
CA LYS A 50 -3.17 -3.90 -9.21
C LYS A 50 -4.52 -4.61 -9.23
N HIS A 51 -4.56 -5.95 -9.34
CA HIS A 51 -5.78 -6.73 -9.21
C HIS A 51 -6.30 -6.74 -7.76
N MET A 52 -5.41 -6.75 -6.75
CA MET A 52 -5.80 -6.76 -5.33
C MET A 52 -6.64 -5.54 -4.94
N VAL A 53 -6.41 -4.40 -5.59
CA VAL A 53 -7.13 -3.14 -5.31
C VAL A 53 -8.19 -2.79 -6.38
N GLY A 54 -8.40 -3.68 -7.34
CA GLY A 54 -9.35 -3.43 -8.44
C GLY A 54 -8.91 -2.33 -9.41
N LEU A 55 -7.61 -2.02 -9.51
CA LEU A 55 -7.06 -1.12 -10.55
C LEU A 55 -6.93 -1.82 -11.91
N LEU A 56 -6.91 -3.14 -11.91
CA LEU A 56 -6.99 -3.98 -13.10
C LEU A 56 -8.00 -5.09 -12.87
N GLN A 57 -8.80 -5.38 -13.89
CA GLN A 57 -9.65 -6.56 -13.90
C GLN A 57 -8.91 -7.74 -14.54
N PRO A 58 -8.99 -8.95 -13.97
CA PRO A 58 -8.42 -10.14 -14.58
C PRO A 58 -9.18 -10.52 -15.84
N ASP A 59 -8.52 -11.20 -16.79
CA ASP A 59 -9.18 -11.75 -17.96
C ASP A 59 -9.96 -13.02 -17.59
N GLU A 60 -9.44 -13.77 -16.60
CA GLU A 60 -10.12 -14.91 -15.97
C GLU A 60 -9.73 -14.97 -14.48
N GLY A 61 -10.58 -15.62 -13.70
CA GLY A 61 -10.37 -15.79 -12.26
C GLY A 61 -11.12 -14.73 -11.43
N THR A 62 -10.98 -14.83 -10.11
CA THR A 62 -11.71 -13.97 -9.17
C THR A 62 -10.82 -13.40 -8.10
N VAL A 63 -11.08 -12.15 -7.72
CA VAL A 63 -10.50 -11.50 -6.54
C VAL A 63 -11.61 -11.27 -5.53
N THR A 64 -11.41 -11.78 -4.32
CA THR A 64 -12.37 -11.66 -3.22
C THR A 64 -11.72 -10.90 -2.07
N LEU A 65 -12.34 -9.80 -1.63
CA LEU A 65 -11.92 -9.00 -0.50
C LEU A 65 -12.99 -9.12 0.60
N GLU A 66 -12.60 -9.57 1.80
CA GLU A 66 -13.50 -9.76 2.94
C GLU A 66 -14.79 -10.52 2.58
N GLY A 67 -14.65 -11.57 1.76
CA GLY A 67 -15.79 -12.41 1.33
C GLY A 67 -16.60 -11.86 0.15
N LYS A 68 -16.34 -10.62 -0.31
CA LYS A 68 -17.01 -10.03 -1.46
C LYS A 68 -16.11 -10.09 -2.70
N VAL A 69 -16.63 -10.63 -3.82
CA VAL A 69 -15.93 -10.61 -5.11
C VAL A 69 -15.84 -9.17 -5.60
N ILE A 70 -14.61 -8.73 -5.92
CA ILE A 70 -14.34 -7.36 -6.38
C ILE A 70 -13.92 -7.30 -7.85
N SER A 71 -13.55 -8.42 -8.46
CA SER A 71 -13.10 -8.48 -9.86
C SER A 71 -14.18 -8.06 -10.86
N ASP A 72 -15.46 -8.14 -10.49
CA ASP A 72 -16.58 -7.85 -11.39
C ASP A 72 -17.29 -6.52 -11.04
N LEU A 73 -16.75 -5.76 -10.08
CA LEU A 73 -17.36 -4.53 -9.60
C LEU A 73 -17.04 -3.34 -10.52
N SER A 74 -18.00 -2.44 -10.63
CA SER A 74 -17.80 -1.13 -11.26
C SER A 74 -16.87 -0.22 -10.42
N GLU A 75 -16.32 0.81 -11.05
CA GLU A 75 -15.47 1.81 -10.38
C GLU A 75 -16.12 2.43 -9.13
N ARG A 76 -17.41 2.71 -9.20
CA ARG A 76 -18.17 3.26 -8.07
C ARG A 76 -18.27 2.27 -6.91
N GLU A 77 -18.45 1.00 -7.23
CA GLU A 77 -18.55 -0.06 -6.21
C GLU A 77 -17.20 -0.42 -5.61
N LEU A 78 -16.09 -0.21 -6.35
CA LEU A 78 -14.72 -0.44 -5.86
C LEU A 78 -14.27 0.59 -4.82
N SER A 79 -14.96 1.72 -4.69
CA SER A 79 -14.54 2.80 -3.77
C SER A 79 -14.41 2.31 -2.31
N TRP A 80 -15.28 1.40 -1.84
CA TRP A 80 -15.18 0.84 -0.50
C TRP A 80 -13.95 -0.08 -0.33
N ALA A 81 -13.59 -0.84 -1.38
CA ALA A 81 -12.42 -1.72 -1.37
C ALA A 81 -11.12 -0.90 -1.32
N ARG A 82 -11.07 0.19 -2.09
CA ARG A 82 -9.92 1.11 -2.13
C ARG A 82 -9.71 1.89 -0.83
N LYS A 83 -10.74 2.10 -0.02
CA LYS A 83 -10.61 2.65 1.33
C LYS A 83 -9.98 1.68 2.33
N LYS A 84 -10.04 0.37 2.05
CA LYS A 84 -9.48 -0.68 2.91
C LYS A 84 -8.04 -1.03 2.57
N ILE A 85 -7.60 -0.72 1.37
CA ILE A 85 -6.28 -1.10 0.87
C ILE A 85 -5.57 0.16 0.38
N SER A 86 -4.45 0.48 1.01
CA SER A 86 -3.56 1.55 0.55
C SER A 86 -2.37 0.98 -0.22
N ILE A 87 -1.74 1.81 -1.05
CA ILE A 87 -0.56 1.43 -1.85
C ILE A 87 0.59 2.40 -1.57
N MET A 88 1.75 1.84 -1.28
CA MET A 88 3.02 2.54 -1.29
C MET A 88 3.81 2.15 -2.55
N PHE A 89 3.90 3.06 -3.52
CA PHE A 89 4.62 2.84 -4.77
C PHE A 89 6.14 2.93 -4.59
N GLN A 90 6.89 2.29 -5.48
CA GLN A 90 8.35 2.17 -5.46
C GLN A 90 9.07 3.52 -5.23
N GLY A 91 8.68 4.59 -5.91
CA GLY A 91 9.24 5.94 -5.76
C GLY A 91 8.74 6.70 -4.53
N GLY A 92 7.78 6.16 -3.77
CA GLY A 92 7.04 6.89 -2.74
C GLY A 92 5.97 7.80 -3.32
N ALA A 93 6.09 8.24 -4.57
CA ALA A 93 5.14 9.10 -5.31
C ALA A 93 4.65 10.31 -4.48
N LEU A 94 5.56 11.01 -3.79
CA LEU A 94 5.25 12.24 -3.08
C LEU A 94 5.02 13.37 -4.09
N PHE A 95 4.13 14.27 -3.76
CA PHE A 95 3.92 15.51 -4.51
C PHE A 95 5.03 16.51 -4.14
N ASP A 96 5.90 16.82 -5.07
CA ASP A 96 7.05 17.71 -4.85
C ASP A 96 6.64 19.16 -4.50
N SER A 97 5.43 19.56 -4.86
CA SER A 97 4.85 20.89 -4.57
C SER A 97 4.15 20.98 -3.21
N MET A 98 4.11 19.90 -2.44
CA MET A 98 3.47 19.82 -1.14
C MET A 98 4.49 19.53 -0.05
N THR A 99 4.27 20.10 1.14
CA THR A 99 5.03 19.76 2.34
C THR A 99 4.83 18.31 2.75
N VAL A 100 5.59 17.83 3.73
CA VAL A 100 5.39 16.50 4.36
C VAL A 100 3.98 16.39 4.92
N ALA A 101 3.52 17.38 5.69
CA ALA A 101 2.18 17.38 6.27
C ALA A 101 1.08 17.34 5.20
N GLU A 102 1.21 18.15 4.14
CA GLU A 102 0.26 18.16 3.03
C GLU A 102 0.23 16.85 2.26
N ASN A 103 1.40 16.23 2.01
CA ASN A 103 1.47 14.91 1.39
C ASN A 103 0.74 13.85 2.21
N ILE A 104 0.91 13.85 3.53
CA ILE A 104 0.26 12.88 4.43
C ILE A 104 -1.24 13.17 4.54
N ALA A 105 -1.63 14.46 4.62
CA ALA A 105 -3.04 14.86 4.73
C ALA A 105 -3.85 14.62 3.44
N PHE A 106 -3.18 14.56 2.28
CA PHE A 106 -3.82 14.52 0.97
C PHE A 106 -4.91 13.43 0.83
N PRO A 107 -4.69 12.14 1.19
CA PRO A 107 -5.74 11.12 1.06
C PRO A 107 -6.98 11.46 1.88
N MET A 108 -6.81 11.95 3.11
CA MET A 108 -7.93 12.34 3.97
C MET A 108 -8.73 13.51 3.39
N GLN A 109 -8.04 14.48 2.79
CA GLN A 109 -8.68 15.63 2.14
C GLN A 109 -9.49 15.18 0.91
N GLU A 110 -8.97 14.25 0.12
CA GLU A 110 -9.69 13.63 -1.01
C GLU A 110 -10.89 12.81 -0.52
N ALA A 111 -10.78 12.14 0.63
CA ALA A 111 -11.89 11.47 1.28
C ALA A 111 -12.95 12.41 1.89
N GLY A 112 -12.71 13.73 1.85
CA GLY A 112 -13.67 14.75 2.28
C GLY A 112 -13.45 15.28 3.70
N VAL A 113 -12.38 14.89 4.40
CA VAL A 113 -12.04 15.46 5.72
C VAL A 113 -11.64 16.93 5.54
N ARG A 114 -12.30 17.84 6.24
CA ARG A 114 -12.07 19.30 6.16
C ARG A 114 -11.71 19.92 7.52
N ASP A 115 -11.88 19.18 8.60
CA ASP A 115 -11.51 19.62 9.94
C ASP A 115 -9.98 19.69 10.07
N ARG A 116 -9.47 20.90 10.34
CA ARG A 116 -8.02 21.16 10.42
C ARG A 116 -7.38 20.49 11.64
N ASP A 117 -8.08 20.46 12.76
CA ASP A 117 -7.55 19.87 13.99
C ASP A 117 -7.48 18.34 13.85
N GLU A 118 -8.48 17.73 13.21
CA GLU A 118 -8.45 16.31 12.88
C GLU A 118 -7.29 15.98 11.92
N LEU A 119 -7.14 16.74 10.83
CA LEU A 119 -6.04 16.56 9.88
C LEU A 119 -4.68 16.67 10.57
N PHE A 120 -4.48 17.73 11.38
CA PHE A 120 -3.23 17.94 12.10
C PHE A 120 -2.91 16.77 13.05
N ARG A 121 -3.89 16.36 13.85
CA ARG A 121 -3.73 15.24 14.79
C ARG A 121 -3.33 13.95 14.06
N ARG A 122 -4.05 13.57 13.01
CA ARG A 122 -3.79 12.33 12.26
C ARG A 122 -2.45 12.37 11.53
N VAL A 123 -2.07 13.51 10.96
CA VAL A 123 -0.73 13.71 10.37
C VAL A 123 0.36 13.54 11.42
N SER A 124 0.20 14.17 12.58
CA SER A 124 1.16 14.04 13.71
C SER A 124 1.30 12.59 14.16
N ASP A 125 0.18 11.88 14.31
CA ASP A 125 0.19 10.46 14.72
C ASP A 125 0.84 9.57 13.66
N ALA A 126 0.58 9.80 12.37
CA ALA A 126 1.24 9.09 11.28
C ALA A 126 2.77 9.36 11.23
N LEU A 127 3.20 10.60 11.51
CA LEU A 127 4.63 10.94 11.60
C LEU A 127 5.33 10.27 12.78
N LYS A 128 4.66 10.12 13.92
CA LYS A 128 5.19 9.36 15.07
C LYS A 128 5.43 7.89 14.71
N ILE A 129 4.49 7.25 14.02
CA ILE A 129 4.61 5.85 13.58
C ILE A 129 5.90 5.64 12.75
N VAL A 130 6.26 6.62 11.91
CA VAL A 130 7.42 6.51 11.03
C VAL A 130 8.68 7.20 11.57
N HIS A 131 8.66 7.71 12.81
CA HIS A 131 9.75 8.43 13.49
C HIS A 131 10.25 9.64 12.69
N LEU A 132 9.31 10.51 12.28
CA LEU A 132 9.59 11.74 11.54
C LEU A 132 8.88 12.96 12.16
N GLU A 133 8.67 12.98 13.47
CA GLU A 133 8.13 14.13 14.19
C GLU A 133 8.99 15.38 13.95
N GLY A 134 8.35 16.53 13.81
CA GLY A 134 9.02 17.82 13.57
C GLY A 134 9.50 18.02 12.13
N GLN A 135 9.05 17.18 11.19
CA GLN A 135 9.40 17.31 9.76
C GLN A 135 8.22 17.81 8.90
N GLU A 136 7.14 18.24 9.53
CA GLU A 136 5.84 18.56 8.91
C GLU A 136 5.96 19.58 7.77
N ASP A 137 6.76 20.63 7.97
CA ASP A 137 6.89 21.77 7.07
C ASP A 137 7.94 21.58 5.96
N LYS A 138 8.67 20.45 5.99
CA LYS A 138 9.69 20.20 4.96
C LYS A 138 9.08 19.82 3.62
N MET A 139 9.76 20.26 2.56
CA MET A 139 9.47 19.81 1.21
C MET A 139 10.15 18.47 0.92
N PRO A 140 9.61 17.61 0.05
CA PRO A 140 10.23 16.33 -0.32
C PRO A 140 11.68 16.46 -0.80
N ALA A 141 12.03 17.55 -1.48
CA ALA A 141 13.40 17.83 -1.94
C ALA A 141 14.42 17.98 -0.80
N ALA A 142 13.97 18.37 0.41
CA ALA A 142 14.82 18.52 1.59
C ALA A 142 15.00 17.21 2.39
N LEU A 143 14.39 16.10 1.94
CA LEU A 143 14.42 14.81 2.64
C LEU A 143 15.45 13.86 2.02
N SER A 144 16.07 13.01 2.85
CA SER A 144 16.83 11.85 2.38
C SER A 144 15.91 10.82 1.69
N GLY A 145 16.50 9.87 0.94
CA GLY A 145 15.73 8.78 0.31
C GLY A 145 14.91 7.97 1.32
N GLY A 146 15.52 7.61 2.45
CA GLY A 146 14.83 6.90 3.53
C GLY A 146 13.72 7.72 4.17
N MET A 147 13.92 9.03 4.39
CA MET A 147 12.87 9.91 4.90
C MET A 147 11.70 10.01 3.92
N ARG A 148 11.94 10.15 2.61
CA ARG A 148 10.86 10.14 1.61
C ARG A 148 10.03 8.85 1.66
N LYS A 149 10.69 7.69 1.81
CA LYS A 149 9.99 6.40 1.96
C LYS A 149 9.14 6.35 3.23
N ARG A 150 9.64 6.88 4.35
CA ARG A 150 8.89 6.96 5.60
C ARG A 150 7.69 7.91 5.49
N VAL A 151 7.81 9.05 4.81
CA VAL A 151 6.67 9.96 4.54
C VAL A 151 5.63 9.25 3.66
N ALA A 152 6.06 8.52 2.62
CA ALA A 152 5.16 7.74 1.79
C ALA A 152 4.42 6.64 2.59
N LEU A 153 5.11 6.01 3.54
CA LEU A 153 4.51 5.06 4.47
C LEU A 153 3.50 5.74 5.40
N ALA A 154 3.84 6.89 6.00
CA ALA A 154 2.92 7.67 6.83
C ALA A 154 1.65 8.05 6.05
N ARG A 155 1.79 8.50 4.80
CA ARG A 155 0.66 8.78 3.90
C ARG A 155 -0.19 7.54 3.63
N ALA A 156 0.44 6.37 3.48
CA ALA A 156 -0.28 5.13 3.21
C ALA A 156 -1.10 4.64 4.42
N VAL A 157 -0.69 4.97 5.64
CA VAL A 157 -1.35 4.49 6.86
C VAL A 157 -2.25 5.52 7.54
N VAL A 158 -2.21 6.80 7.12
CA VAL A 158 -2.94 7.91 7.78
C VAL A 158 -4.46 7.71 7.82
N GLU A 159 -5.03 6.98 6.87
CA GLU A 159 -6.46 6.63 6.83
C GLU A 159 -6.78 5.31 7.56
N GLU A 160 -5.81 4.73 8.27
CA GLU A 160 -5.96 3.47 9.02
C GLU A 160 -6.48 2.32 8.13
N PRO A 161 -5.83 2.03 6.99
CA PRO A 161 -6.28 0.98 6.09
C PRO A 161 -6.19 -0.41 6.76
N CYS A 162 -7.02 -1.34 6.31
CA CYS A 162 -6.93 -2.74 6.75
C CYS A 162 -5.69 -3.45 6.17
N CYS A 163 -5.19 -2.96 5.02
CA CYS A 163 -4.06 -3.55 4.32
C CYS A 163 -3.22 -2.47 3.62
N VAL A 164 -1.91 -2.63 3.61
CA VAL A 164 -1.00 -1.83 2.81
C VAL A 164 -0.24 -2.74 1.84
N LEU A 165 -0.23 -2.36 0.57
CA LEU A 165 0.56 -3.00 -0.48
C LEU A 165 1.81 -2.16 -0.74
N TYR A 166 2.97 -2.79 -0.73
CA TYR A 166 4.27 -2.14 -0.93
C TYR A 166 4.90 -2.65 -2.22
N ASP A 167 5.17 -1.74 -3.15
CA ASP A 167 5.91 -2.03 -4.38
C ASP A 167 7.35 -1.60 -4.19
N GLU A 168 8.27 -2.54 -3.98
CA GLU A 168 9.70 -2.30 -3.78
C GLU A 168 10.01 -1.22 -2.71
N PRO A 169 9.57 -1.36 -1.47
CA PRO A 169 9.63 -0.28 -0.48
C PRO A 169 11.05 0.18 -0.16
N HIS A 170 12.05 -0.69 -0.27
CA HIS A 170 13.46 -0.39 0.01
C HIS A 170 14.32 -0.18 -1.25
N ALA A 171 13.72 -0.18 -2.45
CA ALA A 171 14.47 0.06 -3.68
C ALA A 171 15.19 1.42 -3.65
N GLY A 172 16.50 1.39 -3.98
CA GLY A 172 17.35 2.58 -4.01
C GLY A 172 17.83 3.07 -2.65
N LEU A 173 17.64 2.30 -1.58
CA LEU A 173 18.15 2.56 -0.25
C LEU A 173 19.40 1.71 0.04
N ASP A 174 20.25 2.20 0.94
CA ASP A 174 21.29 1.37 1.52
C ASP A 174 20.69 0.28 2.43
N PRO A 175 21.43 -0.81 2.72
CA PRO A 175 20.88 -1.94 3.49
C PRO A 175 20.38 -1.56 4.89
N VAL A 176 21.03 -0.63 5.58
CA VAL A 176 20.66 -0.22 6.95
C VAL A 176 19.33 0.54 6.92
N THR A 177 19.20 1.46 5.97
CA THR A 177 17.96 2.22 5.78
C THR A 177 16.83 1.30 5.31
N GLY A 178 17.11 0.35 4.42
CA GLY A 178 16.14 -0.67 3.98
C GLY A 178 15.61 -1.50 5.16
N ASP A 179 16.51 -2.03 6.00
CA ASP A 179 16.15 -2.75 7.23
C ASP A 179 15.23 -1.95 8.16
N SER A 180 15.44 -0.63 8.23
CA SER A 180 14.60 0.24 9.05
C SER A 180 13.16 0.36 8.52
N ILE A 181 12.97 0.35 7.20
CA ILE A 181 11.64 0.32 6.56
C ILE A 181 10.96 -1.03 6.82
N ASP A 182 11.71 -2.13 6.69
CA ASP A 182 11.17 -3.48 6.96
C ASP A 182 10.73 -3.66 8.43
N ARG A 183 11.42 -3.02 9.37
CA ARG A 183 10.99 -2.99 10.78
C ARG A 183 9.69 -2.23 10.93
N LEU A 184 9.56 -1.04 10.36
CA LEU A 184 8.32 -0.27 10.38
C LEU A 184 7.13 -1.06 9.81
N ILE A 185 7.31 -1.75 8.68
CA ILE A 185 6.27 -2.60 8.09
C ILE A 185 5.85 -3.73 9.05
N ARG A 186 6.82 -4.37 9.72
CA ARG A 186 6.53 -5.41 10.73
C ARG A 186 5.82 -4.87 11.96
N ASP A 187 6.22 -3.67 12.41
CA ASP A 187 5.62 -3.03 13.59
C ASP A 187 4.17 -2.63 13.30
N LEU A 188 3.87 -2.14 12.10
CA LEU A 188 2.50 -1.88 11.64
C LEU A 188 1.61 -3.13 11.71
N ALA A 189 2.13 -4.31 11.35
CA ALA A 189 1.38 -5.55 11.49
C ALA A 189 1.14 -5.93 12.95
N LYS A 190 2.17 -5.81 13.80
CA LYS A 190 2.12 -6.27 15.20
C LYS A 190 1.33 -5.33 16.11
N GLU A 191 1.53 -4.02 15.97
CA GLU A 191 1.01 -3.01 16.89
C GLU A 191 -0.33 -2.44 16.42
N HIS A 192 -0.53 -2.35 15.11
CA HIS A 192 -1.74 -1.77 14.52
C HIS A 192 -2.63 -2.81 13.82
N GLY A 193 -2.21 -4.08 13.75
CA GLY A 193 -2.98 -5.16 13.12
C GLY A 193 -3.18 -4.99 11.61
N ILE A 194 -2.38 -4.13 10.94
CA ILE A 194 -2.46 -3.88 9.51
C ILE A 194 -1.90 -5.09 8.75
N THR A 195 -2.64 -5.56 7.76
CA THR A 195 -2.17 -6.58 6.82
C THR A 195 -1.18 -5.95 5.85
N ASN A 196 -0.07 -6.61 5.58
CA ASN A 196 0.97 -6.06 4.71
C ASN A 196 1.31 -7.04 3.58
N VAL A 197 1.33 -6.55 2.34
CA VAL A 197 1.81 -7.33 1.18
C VAL A 197 2.99 -6.58 0.57
N VAL A 198 4.16 -7.19 0.64
CA VAL A 198 5.42 -6.60 0.17
C VAL A 198 5.87 -7.28 -1.10
N ILE A 199 6.03 -6.51 -2.17
CA ILE A 199 6.63 -6.95 -3.42
C ILE A 199 8.10 -6.55 -3.42
N THR A 200 8.97 -7.52 -3.67
CA THR A 200 10.41 -7.28 -3.74
C THR A 200 11.11 -8.27 -4.67
N HIS A 201 12.38 -8.01 -4.98
CA HIS A 201 13.26 -8.86 -5.80
C HIS A 201 14.07 -9.82 -4.95
#